data_94c7f3eaf2e5350e4487e720256b6e4d
#
_entry.id   94c7f3eaf2e5350e4487e720256b6e4d
#
_cell.length_a   1.000
_cell.length_b   1.000
_cell.length_c   1.000
_cell.angle_alpha   90.00
_cell.angle_beta   90.00
_cell.angle_gamma   90.00
#
_symmetry.space_group_name_H-M   'P 1'
#
loop_
_entity.id
_entity.type
_entity.pdbx_description
1 polymer ?
#
loop_
_entity_poly.entity_id
_entity_poly.type
_entity_poly.pdbx_seq_one_letter_code
_entity_poly.pdbx_strand_id
1 'polypeptide(L)'
;MQEQKRTFKYGDVFHVAGLDWIVLRTTPAPTPGRSDLHFCEATEDVFQAPFDENDCNDWNKASLRKQLNGEFLDKLIAECPSLKDAIVPTYRDLTADDGLRDYGNCLDNVTMLTADEYRQTRDL
;
A
#
# COMPACT_ATOMS: atom_id res chain seq x y z
N MET A 1 -25.06 23.93 3.18
CA MET A 1 -23.97 23.47 4.06
C MET A 1 -22.93 22.78 3.20
N GLN A 2 -21.73 23.34 3.16
CA GLN A 2 -20.65 22.73 2.37
C GLN A 2 -20.01 21.62 3.19
N GLU A 3 -19.97 20.41 2.63
CA GLU A 3 -19.16 19.35 3.20
C GLU A 3 -17.70 19.77 3.14
N GLN A 4 -17.02 19.79 4.30
CA GLN A 4 -15.60 19.98 4.33
C GLN A 4 -14.93 18.75 3.76
N LYS A 5 -14.26 18.94 2.62
CA LYS A 5 -13.44 17.89 2.03
C LYS A 5 -12.27 17.59 2.96
N ARG A 6 -12.22 16.37 3.49
CA ARG A 6 -11.16 15.94 4.36
C ARG A 6 -9.89 15.72 3.54
N THR A 7 -8.88 16.56 3.76
CA THR A 7 -7.58 16.42 3.10
C THR A 7 -6.58 15.79 4.05
N PHE A 8 -5.94 14.71 3.62
CA PHE A 8 -4.88 14.06 4.38
C PHE A 8 -3.52 14.55 3.88
N LYS A 9 -2.57 14.69 4.80
CA LYS A 9 -1.18 15.11 4.52
C LYS A 9 -0.22 14.03 5.00
N TYR A 10 1.02 14.11 4.52
CA TYR A 10 2.12 13.29 5.02
C TYR A 10 2.16 13.29 6.55
N GLY A 11 2.19 12.10 7.13
CA GLY A 11 2.23 11.92 8.57
C GLY A 11 0.87 11.85 9.27
N ASP A 12 -0.22 12.15 8.58
CA ASP A 12 -1.56 12.01 9.17
C ASP A 12 -1.90 10.55 9.42
N VAL A 13 -2.60 10.30 10.54
CA VAL A 13 -3.03 8.95 10.92
C VAL A 13 -4.55 8.88 10.86
N PHE A 14 -5.06 7.78 10.31
CA PHE A 14 -6.51 7.51 10.30
C PHE A 14 -6.77 6.04 10.61
N HIS A 15 -7.98 5.74 11.05
CA HIS A 15 -8.39 4.39 11.46
C HIS A 15 -9.39 3.80 10.47
N VAL A 16 -9.03 2.68 9.86
CA VAL A 16 -9.88 1.96 8.90
C VAL A 16 -9.66 0.46 9.04
N ALA A 17 -10.74 -0.31 8.97
CA ALA A 17 -10.71 -1.78 9.01
C ALA A 17 -9.99 -2.34 10.24
N GLY A 18 -10.18 -1.68 11.39
CA GLY A 18 -9.60 -2.12 12.66
C GLY A 18 -8.12 -1.81 12.83
N LEU A 19 -7.52 -1.04 11.92
CA LEU A 19 -6.10 -0.70 11.92
C LEU A 19 -5.90 0.80 11.80
N ASP A 20 -4.79 1.28 12.35
CA ASP A 20 -4.33 2.65 12.16
C ASP A 20 -3.34 2.70 11.00
N TRP A 21 -3.51 3.71 10.14
CA TRP A 21 -2.73 3.90 8.93
C TRP A 21 -2.13 5.30 8.93
N ILE A 22 -0.88 5.41 8.51
CA ILE A 22 -0.20 6.69 8.38
C ILE A 22 0.01 7.02 6.90
N VAL A 23 -0.29 8.27 6.51
CA VAL A 23 -0.14 8.73 5.14
C VAL A 23 1.32 8.99 4.82
N LEU A 24 1.88 8.31 3.83
CA LEU A 24 3.27 8.45 3.40
C LEU A 24 3.43 9.40 2.22
N ARG A 25 2.46 9.42 1.31
CA ARG A 25 2.44 10.36 0.18
C ARG A 25 1.03 10.48 -0.37
N THR A 26 0.77 11.60 -1.02
CA THR A 26 -0.49 11.87 -1.68
C THR A 26 -0.22 12.21 -3.14
N THR A 27 -0.99 11.60 -4.04
CA THR A 27 -0.93 11.91 -5.47
C THR A 27 -2.27 12.51 -5.92
N PRO A 28 -2.27 13.42 -6.91
CA PRO A 28 -3.51 13.98 -7.42
C PRO A 28 -4.47 12.93 -7.94
N ALA A 29 -5.76 13.22 -7.87
CA ALA A 29 -6.79 12.33 -8.41
C ALA A 29 -6.50 11.97 -9.87
N PRO A 30 -6.59 10.66 -10.25
CA PRO A 30 -6.29 10.25 -11.62
C PRO A 30 -7.34 10.71 -12.63
N THR A 31 -8.55 11.02 -12.16
CA THR A 31 -9.65 11.48 -13.02
C THR A 31 -10.41 12.60 -12.34
N PRO A 32 -11.03 13.52 -13.13
CA PRO A 32 -11.86 14.58 -12.56
C PRO A 32 -13.00 14.01 -11.71
N GLY A 33 -13.29 14.66 -10.59
CA GLY A 33 -14.36 14.27 -9.68
C GLY A 33 -14.00 13.20 -8.66
N ARG A 34 -12.78 12.64 -8.70
CA ARG A 34 -12.29 11.70 -7.69
C ARG A 34 -11.43 12.43 -6.66
N SER A 35 -11.32 11.80 -5.47
CA SER A 35 -10.42 12.26 -4.42
C SER A 35 -8.97 11.92 -4.74
N ASP A 36 -8.04 12.68 -4.17
CA ASP A 36 -6.61 12.36 -4.25
C ASP A 36 -6.33 11.00 -3.66
N LEU A 37 -5.26 10.37 -4.14
CA LEU A 37 -4.84 9.05 -3.69
C LEU A 37 -3.78 9.17 -2.60
N HIS A 38 -3.93 8.37 -1.55
CA HIS A 38 -3.00 8.34 -0.42
C HIS A 38 -2.32 6.98 -0.35
N PHE A 39 -0.99 6.98 -0.35
CA PHE A 39 -0.20 5.79 -0.09
C PHE A 39 0.04 5.73 1.41
N CYS A 40 -0.41 4.65 2.05
CA CYS A 40 -0.47 4.56 3.51
C CYS A 40 0.23 3.30 4.01
N GLU A 41 0.80 3.39 5.22
CA GLU A 41 1.42 2.27 5.92
C GLU A 41 0.64 1.99 7.20
N ALA A 42 0.42 0.71 7.52
CA ALA A 42 -0.12 0.31 8.81
C ALA A 42 0.91 0.63 9.91
N THR A 43 0.44 1.21 11.02
CA THR A 43 1.33 1.62 12.12
C THR A 43 1.84 0.47 12.96
N GLU A 44 1.25 -0.73 12.82
CA GLU A 44 1.62 -1.94 13.54
C GLU A 44 1.85 -3.08 12.57
N ASP A 45 2.56 -4.11 13.03
CA ASP A 45 2.71 -5.35 12.27
C ASP A 45 1.35 -6.03 12.14
N VAL A 46 0.88 -6.22 10.91
CA VAL A 46 -0.47 -6.72 10.65
C VAL A 46 -0.50 -8.11 10.04
N PHE A 47 0.65 -8.60 9.59
CA PHE A 47 0.74 -9.87 8.91
C PHE A 47 2.16 -10.43 9.00
N GLN A 48 2.30 -11.70 9.35
CA GLN A 48 3.59 -12.37 9.39
C GLN A 48 3.56 -13.58 8.46
N ALA A 49 4.49 -13.58 7.52
CA ALA A 49 4.69 -14.68 6.59
C ALA A 49 6.09 -14.56 5.98
N PRO A 50 6.70 -15.63 5.50
CA PRO A 50 7.93 -15.51 4.73
C PRO A 50 7.67 -14.69 3.47
N PHE A 51 8.69 -14.01 2.98
CA PHE A 51 8.62 -13.26 1.73
C PHE A 51 8.16 -14.17 0.58
N ASP A 52 8.72 -15.36 0.50
CA ASP A 52 8.27 -16.40 -0.42
C ASP A 52 8.49 -17.78 0.19
N GLU A 53 7.51 -18.68 0.02
CA GLU A 53 7.57 -20.04 0.54
C GLU A 53 8.64 -20.88 -0.15
N ASN A 54 9.05 -20.50 -1.36
CA ASN A 54 10.04 -21.21 -2.17
C ASN A 54 11.37 -20.43 -2.30
N ASP A 55 11.63 -19.49 -1.40
CA ASP A 55 12.85 -18.66 -1.35
C ASP A 55 13.11 -17.84 -2.63
N CYS A 56 12.05 -17.45 -3.32
CA CYS A 56 12.14 -16.57 -4.50
C CYS A 56 12.32 -15.12 -4.06
N ASN A 57 13.25 -14.39 -4.69
CA ASN A 57 13.51 -12.98 -4.38
C ASN A 57 12.67 -12.02 -5.23
N ASP A 58 11.89 -12.54 -6.18
CA ASP A 58 11.09 -11.73 -7.10
C ASP A 58 9.72 -11.43 -6.49
N TRP A 59 9.45 -10.17 -6.18
CA TRP A 59 8.17 -9.74 -5.62
C TRP A 59 7.00 -10.14 -6.50
N ASN A 60 7.12 -10.06 -7.83
CA ASN A 60 6.07 -10.48 -8.75
C ASN A 60 5.63 -11.93 -8.54
N LYS A 61 6.54 -12.78 -8.08
CA LYS A 61 6.29 -14.21 -7.86
C LYS A 61 6.16 -14.57 -6.39
N ALA A 62 6.44 -13.63 -5.48
CA ALA A 62 6.48 -13.89 -4.05
C ALA A 62 5.13 -14.32 -3.50
N SER A 63 5.12 -15.35 -2.65
CA SER A 63 3.90 -15.82 -2.00
C SER A 63 3.32 -14.74 -1.07
N LEU A 64 4.15 -13.95 -0.41
CA LEU A 64 3.70 -12.83 0.42
C LEU A 64 2.85 -11.83 -0.37
N ARG A 65 3.28 -11.49 -1.59
CA ARG A 65 2.50 -10.59 -2.46
C ARG A 65 1.10 -11.14 -2.72
N LYS A 66 1.00 -12.43 -3.03
CA LYS A 66 -0.27 -13.09 -3.28
C LYS A 66 -1.16 -13.11 -2.06
N GLN A 67 -0.57 -13.35 -0.87
CA GLN A 67 -1.31 -13.37 0.39
C GLN A 67 -1.82 -11.97 0.76
N LEU A 68 -1.01 -10.93 0.58
CA LEU A 68 -1.42 -9.55 0.89
C LEU A 68 -2.53 -9.08 -0.03
N ASN A 69 -2.49 -9.42 -1.32
CA ASN A 69 -3.49 -8.98 -2.29
C ASN A 69 -4.66 -9.97 -2.43
N GLY A 70 -4.64 -11.07 -1.71
CA GLY A 70 -5.72 -12.05 -1.65
C GLY A 70 -6.35 -12.09 -0.27
N GLU A 71 -5.86 -12.97 0.59
CA GLU A 71 -6.44 -13.22 1.91
C GLU A 71 -6.48 -11.97 2.80
N PHE A 72 -5.37 -11.23 2.89
CA PHE A 72 -5.30 -10.03 3.73
C PHE A 72 -6.22 -8.93 3.20
N LEU A 73 -6.19 -8.69 1.89
CA LEU A 73 -7.07 -7.70 1.25
C LEU A 73 -8.55 -8.06 1.46
N ASP A 74 -8.90 -9.32 1.33
CA ASP A 74 -10.27 -9.79 1.54
C ASP A 74 -10.72 -9.52 2.98
N LYS A 75 -9.84 -9.70 3.97
CA LYS A 75 -10.13 -9.37 5.37
C LYS A 75 -10.37 -7.87 5.58
N LEU A 76 -9.56 -7.02 4.95
CA LEU A 76 -9.74 -5.57 5.03
C LEU A 76 -11.11 -5.16 4.46
N ILE A 77 -11.49 -5.72 3.33
CA ILE A 77 -12.77 -5.42 2.67
C ILE A 77 -13.93 -5.95 3.50
N ALA A 78 -13.79 -7.11 4.13
CA ALA A 78 -14.81 -7.67 5.01
C ALA A 78 -15.06 -6.77 6.23
N GLU A 79 -14.00 -6.19 6.82
CA GLU A 79 -14.10 -5.26 7.94
C GLU A 79 -14.69 -3.90 7.52
N CYS A 80 -14.37 -3.45 6.30
CA CYS A 80 -14.82 -2.17 5.77
C CYS A 80 -15.17 -2.31 4.29
N PRO A 81 -16.41 -2.70 3.95
CA PRO A 81 -16.80 -3.00 2.56
C PRO A 81 -16.60 -1.84 1.58
N SER A 82 -16.63 -0.60 2.04
CA SER A 82 -16.38 0.56 1.18
C SER A 82 -14.97 0.61 0.61
N LEU A 83 -14.03 -0.13 1.20
CA LEU A 83 -12.65 -0.21 0.68
C LEU A 83 -12.58 -0.84 -0.70
N LYS A 84 -13.54 -1.69 -1.07
CA LYS A 84 -13.58 -2.31 -2.39
C LYS A 84 -13.50 -1.27 -3.51
N ASP A 85 -14.18 -0.13 -3.33
CA ASP A 85 -14.20 0.94 -4.32
C ASP A 85 -13.16 2.03 -4.03
N ALA A 86 -12.59 2.06 -2.83
CA ALA A 86 -11.64 3.09 -2.41
C ALA A 86 -10.18 2.71 -2.66
N ILE A 87 -9.85 1.41 -2.64
CA ILE A 87 -8.48 0.95 -2.88
C ILE A 87 -8.20 0.99 -4.39
N VAL A 88 -7.07 1.62 -4.74
CA VAL A 88 -6.62 1.74 -6.13
C VAL A 88 -5.28 1.02 -6.26
N PRO A 89 -5.12 0.14 -7.27
CA PRO A 89 -3.83 -0.52 -7.49
C PRO A 89 -2.72 0.49 -7.71
N THR A 90 -1.59 0.26 -7.06
CA THR A 90 -0.43 1.14 -7.12
C THR A 90 0.66 0.51 -7.97
N TYR A 91 1.22 1.30 -8.89
CA TYR A 91 2.38 0.88 -9.67
C TYR A 91 3.59 0.72 -8.76
N ARG A 92 4.26 -0.43 -8.88
CA ARG A 92 5.45 -0.76 -8.10
C ARG A 92 6.61 -1.01 -9.06
N ASP A 93 7.63 -0.16 -8.97
CA ASP A 93 8.90 -0.36 -9.66
C ASP A 93 9.75 -1.30 -8.79
N LEU A 94 10.07 -2.47 -9.33
CA LEU A 94 10.81 -3.51 -8.62
C LEU A 94 12.31 -3.44 -8.86
N THR A 95 12.81 -2.30 -9.33
CA THR A 95 14.25 -2.08 -9.47
C THR A 95 14.93 -2.26 -8.11
N ALA A 96 15.94 -3.14 -8.04
CA ALA A 96 16.67 -3.40 -6.82
C ALA A 96 17.56 -2.21 -6.44
N ASP A 97 18.01 -2.15 -5.17
CA ASP A 97 18.85 -1.08 -4.66
C ASP A 97 20.17 -0.91 -5.46
N ASP A 98 20.67 -1.99 -6.05
CA ASP A 98 21.88 -1.98 -6.88
C ASP A 98 21.61 -1.58 -8.34
N GLY A 99 20.35 -1.21 -8.68
CA GLY A 99 19.96 -0.83 -10.03
C GLY A 99 19.51 -1.97 -10.92
N LEU A 100 19.46 -3.21 -10.41
CA LEU A 100 19.02 -4.38 -11.17
C LEU A 100 17.53 -4.25 -11.52
N ARG A 101 17.19 -4.34 -12.80
CA ARG A 101 15.82 -4.17 -13.32
C ARG A 101 15.15 -5.45 -13.78
N ASP A 102 15.75 -6.61 -13.50
CA ASP A 102 15.26 -7.91 -13.99
C ASP A 102 13.91 -8.30 -13.42
N TYR A 103 13.53 -7.71 -12.27
CA TYR A 103 12.26 -8.01 -11.60
C TYR A 103 11.06 -7.29 -12.21
N GLY A 104 11.28 -6.28 -13.06
CA GLY A 104 10.21 -5.57 -13.77
C GLY A 104 9.39 -4.63 -12.86
N ASN A 105 8.08 -4.72 -13.01
CA ASN A 105 7.11 -3.92 -12.25
C ASN A 105 5.82 -4.68 -12.05
N CYS A 106 4.94 -4.15 -11.20
CA CYS A 106 3.61 -4.74 -10.96
C CYS A 106 2.63 -3.67 -10.46
N LEU A 107 1.35 -4.06 -10.38
CA LEU A 107 0.30 -3.27 -9.73
C LEU A 107 -0.18 -4.01 -8.50
N ASP A 108 -0.17 -3.35 -7.35
CA ASP A 108 -0.59 -3.93 -6.08
C ASP A 108 -1.64 -3.06 -5.38
N ASN A 109 -2.65 -3.71 -4.81
CA ASN A 109 -3.59 -3.06 -3.88
C ASN A 109 -2.96 -2.94 -2.49
N VAL A 110 -2.21 -3.96 -2.07
CA VAL A 110 -1.47 -4.00 -0.81
C VAL A 110 -0.03 -4.42 -1.14
N THR A 111 0.93 -3.73 -0.55
CA THR A 111 2.33 -3.94 -0.89
C THR A 111 3.24 -3.77 0.32
N MET A 112 4.51 -4.11 0.16
CA MET A 112 5.57 -3.77 1.11
C MET A 112 6.25 -2.48 0.67
N LEU A 113 6.81 -1.74 1.62
CA LEU A 113 7.66 -0.59 1.30
C LEU A 113 8.94 -1.05 0.63
N THR A 114 9.40 -0.29 -0.37
CA THR A 114 10.76 -0.44 -0.87
C THR A 114 11.75 0.13 0.14
N ALA A 115 13.03 -0.22 0.00
CA ALA A 115 14.08 0.35 0.85
C ALA A 115 14.12 1.88 0.74
N ASP A 116 13.92 2.44 -0.45
CA ASP A 116 13.86 3.89 -0.65
C ASP A 116 12.67 4.51 0.07
N GLU A 117 11.50 3.93 -0.03
CA GLU A 117 10.30 4.42 0.66
C GLU A 117 10.49 4.40 2.18
N TYR A 118 11.08 3.34 2.71
CA TYR A 118 11.39 3.24 4.12
C TYR A 118 12.35 4.34 4.56
N ARG A 119 13.44 4.56 3.80
CA ARG A 119 14.42 5.61 4.10
C ARG A 119 13.82 7.01 4.08
N GLN A 120 12.88 7.28 3.15
CA GLN A 120 12.22 8.57 3.03
C GLN A 120 11.24 8.87 4.15
N THR A 121 10.73 7.85 4.82
CA THR A 121 9.64 8.00 5.80
C THR A 121 10.02 7.60 7.23
N ARG A 122 11.26 7.22 7.48
CA ARG A 122 11.70 6.73 8.80
C ARG A 122 11.68 7.79 9.91
N ASP A 123 11.52 9.05 9.55
CA ASP A 123 11.39 10.16 10.51
C ASP A 123 9.96 10.29 11.08
N LEU A 124 9.04 9.51 10.57
CA LEU A 124 7.70 9.42 11.13
C LEU A 124 7.68 8.47 12.35
#